data_85934c179d0d6dcc40786e7d20dde1bf
#
_entry.id   85934c179d0d6dcc40786e7d20dde1bf
#
_cell.length_a   1.000
_cell.length_b   1.000
_cell.length_c   1.000
_cell.angle_alpha   90.00
_cell.angle_beta   90.00
_cell.angle_gamma   90.00
#
_symmetry.space_group_name_H-M   'P 1'
#
loop_
_entity.id
_entity.type
_entity.pdbx_description
1 polymer ?
#
loop_
_entity_poly.entity_id
_entity_poly.type
_entity_poly.pdbx_seq_one_letter_code
_entity_poly.pdbx_strand_id
1 'polypeptide(L)'
;MKILIDGQTLLTAEITRGIGTYFRNCVEGILANDFSNDFYINSIPGAHLDRLSSWAREKLCLIDDPVYDIRAADRGKKYRSEQYSNSLNNDIEKRGIDLYWSPNALMDNVVLPTRQTSACQFAVTIFDLIILVMAKEYAKHWSSSALTSYEKKLELLKQDYDLFLHISRHTRSDFTRLLQIENKQHVVTPLAAGGSFRPYPFPKAPAINEYVVYTGGFDPRKNMDRALEAFAVLQKKYVADPRIQATELCLVCSLDKVAESRMLRRAERLGLSGKVRLTGFVSEAALLALYQKARCLFFPSLYEGFGLPVLEGLACGLPVASSNTSSLPEVGGDLAVYFDPYNIDEMADGLYQALQAPMDYQSRQRRYDYSRTFSWPETARATLRAFADCAGDMRPKRVA
;
A
#
# COMPACT_ATOMS: atom_id res chain seq x y z
N MET A 1 -0.23 22.81 -17.31
CA MET A 1 0.96 21.95 -17.42
C MET A 1 0.60 20.70 -18.23
N LYS A 2 1.58 20.11 -18.88
CA LYS A 2 1.47 18.79 -19.49
C LYS A 2 2.13 17.76 -18.56
N ILE A 3 1.36 16.83 -18.08
CA ILE A 3 1.79 15.84 -17.08
C ILE A 3 1.77 14.45 -17.72
N LEU A 4 2.89 13.75 -17.69
CA LEU A 4 3.01 12.37 -18.17
C LEU A 4 3.01 11.41 -16.98
N ILE A 5 1.99 10.55 -16.91
CA ILE A 5 1.83 9.51 -15.91
C ILE A 5 2.45 8.22 -16.42
N ASP A 6 3.32 7.59 -15.64
CA ASP A 6 3.88 6.29 -15.97
C ASP A 6 2.85 5.17 -15.83
N GLY A 7 2.53 4.54 -16.94
CA GLY A 7 1.53 3.47 -17.03
C GLY A 7 2.04 2.07 -16.68
N GLN A 8 3.30 1.88 -16.28
CA GLN A 8 3.88 0.56 -16.01
C GLN A 8 3.09 -0.26 -14.98
N THR A 9 2.47 0.40 -13.99
CA THR A 9 1.63 -0.27 -12.99
C THR A 9 0.50 -1.09 -13.63
N LEU A 10 -0.05 -0.61 -14.75
CA LEU A 10 -1.09 -1.31 -15.53
C LEU A 10 -0.62 -2.63 -16.15
N LEU A 11 0.69 -2.85 -16.21
CA LEU A 11 1.31 -4.03 -16.82
C LEU A 11 1.76 -5.06 -15.78
N THR A 12 1.63 -4.75 -14.49
CA THR A 12 2.10 -5.59 -13.41
C THR A 12 0.95 -6.30 -12.69
N ALA A 13 1.22 -7.42 -12.01
CA ALA A 13 0.26 -8.09 -11.14
C ALA A 13 -0.18 -7.20 -9.97
N GLU A 14 0.57 -6.15 -9.65
CA GLU A 14 0.26 -5.21 -8.58
C GLU A 14 -0.99 -4.36 -8.86
N ILE A 15 -1.47 -4.32 -10.11
CA ILE A 15 -2.71 -3.61 -10.47
C ILE A 15 -3.94 -4.12 -9.70
N THR A 16 -3.90 -5.36 -9.22
CA THR A 16 -4.98 -5.98 -8.42
C THR A 16 -4.76 -5.88 -6.91
N ARG A 17 -3.68 -5.22 -6.46
CA ARG A 17 -3.26 -5.09 -5.06
C ARG A 17 -3.27 -3.63 -4.60
N GLY A 18 -2.70 -3.36 -3.42
CA GLY A 18 -2.65 -2.03 -2.82
C GLY A 18 -2.05 -0.94 -3.71
N ILE A 19 -0.97 -1.25 -4.46
CA ILE A 19 -0.34 -0.31 -5.41
C ILE A 19 -1.28 0.02 -6.56
N GLY A 20 -1.99 -0.97 -7.11
CA GLY A 20 -2.99 -0.74 -8.16
C GLY A 20 -4.20 0.04 -7.65
N THR A 21 -4.61 -0.20 -6.40
CA THR A 21 -5.66 0.60 -5.75
C THR A 21 -5.24 2.06 -5.61
N TYR A 22 -4.00 2.32 -5.18
CA TYR A 22 -3.42 3.66 -5.16
C TYR A 22 -3.41 4.29 -6.56
N PHE A 23 -2.82 3.59 -7.54
CA PHE A 23 -2.72 4.09 -8.92
C PHE A 23 -4.08 4.55 -9.44
N ARG A 24 -5.08 3.65 -9.40
CA ARG A 24 -6.43 3.95 -9.90
C ARG A 24 -7.06 5.15 -9.18
N ASN A 25 -7.12 5.10 -7.85
CA ASN A 25 -7.82 6.14 -7.09
C ASN A 25 -7.10 7.50 -7.14
N CYS A 26 -5.76 7.50 -7.16
CA CYS A 26 -4.98 8.72 -7.26
C CYS A 26 -5.12 9.34 -8.65
N VAL A 27 -4.96 8.56 -9.72
CA VAL A 27 -5.13 9.04 -11.11
C VAL A 27 -6.54 9.56 -11.34
N GLU A 28 -7.58 8.78 -11.00
CA GLU A 28 -8.96 9.22 -11.14
C GLU A 28 -9.25 10.46 -10.27
N GLY A 29 -8.73 10.51 -9.05
CA GLY A 29 -8.86 11.67 -8.17
C GLY A 29 -8.19 12.93 -8.74
N ILE A 30 -7.01 12.80 -9.35
CA ILE A 30 -6.32 13.88 -10.05
C ILE A 30 -7.18 14.37 -11.21
N LEU A 31 -7.60 13.48 -12.10
CA LEU A 31 -8.39 13.81 -13.28
C LEU A 31 -9.78 14.40 -12.94
N ALA A 32 -10.35 14.05 -11.78
CA ALA A 32 -11.63 14.58 -11.32
C ALA A 32 -11.49 16.01 -10.75
N ASN A 33 -10.33 16.36 -10.21
CA ASN A 33 -10.10 17.64 -9.53
C ASN A 33 -9.33 18.66 -10.39
N ASP A 34 -8.87 18.28 -11.59
CA ASP A 34 -8.09 19.16 -12.47
C ASP A 34 -8.72 19.25 -13.85
N PHE A 35 -8.95 20.50 -14.28
CA PHE A 35 -9.50 20.86 -15.58
C PHE A 35 -8.56 21.80 -16.38
N SER A 36 -7.37 22.06 -15.86
CA SER A 36 -6.41 23.03 -16.40
C SER A 36 -5.15 22.41 -16.99
N ASN A 37 -4.87 21.16 -16.66
CA ASN A 37 -3.69 20.44 -17.12
C ASN A 37 -4.04 19.42 -18.20
N ASP A 38 -3.08 19.16 -19.11
CA ASP A 38 -3.15 18.07 -20.08
C ASP A 38 -2.47 16.82 -19.49
N PHE A 39 -3.17 15.70 -19.46
CA PHE A 39 -2.66 14.46 -18.92
C PHE A 39 -2.36 13.45 -20.02
N TYR A 40 -1.16 12.93 -19.97
CA TYR A 40 -0.66 11.87 -20.83
C TYR A 40 -0.41 10.61 -19.99
N ILE A 41 -0.52 9.45 -20.62
CA ILE A 41 -0.11 8.18 -20.01
C ILE A 41 0.63 7.36 -21.06
N ASN A 42 1.85 6.90 -20.74
CA ASN A 42 2.56 5.95 -21.58
C ASN A 42 2.09 4.53 -21.27
N SER A 43 1.78 3.78 -22.30
CA SER A 43 1.28 2.41 -22.15
C SER A 43 1.47 1.63 -23.46
N ILE A 44 0.92 0.44 -23.50
CA ILE A 44 0.91 -0.43 -24.67
C ILE A 44 -0.49 -0.99 -24.92
N PRO A 45 -0.77 -1.48 -26.14
CA PRO A 45 -1.97 -2.24 -26.41
C PRO A 45 -2.08 -3.45 -25.48
N GLY A 46 -3.27 -3.66 -24.90
CA GLY A 46 -3.51 -4.76 -23.94
C GLY A 46 -3.04 -4.50 -22.51
N ALA A 47 -2.64 -3.27 -22.18
CA ALA A 47 -2.54 -2.84 -20.78
C ALA A 47 -3.93 -2.82 -20.12
N HIS A 48 -3.95 -2.98 -18.80
CA HIS A 48 -5.20 -2.98 -18.02
C HIS A 48 -5.79 -1.57 -17.85
N LEU A 49 -5.91 -0.82 -18.96
CA LEU A 49 -6.59 0.49 -18.96
C LEU A 49 -8.07 0.40 -18.59
N ASP A 50 -8.69 -0.77 -18.79
CA ASP A 50 -10.03 -1.10 -18.31
C ASP A 50 -10.20 -1.00 -16.79
N ARG A 51 -9.11 -0.99 -16.03
CA ARG A 51 -9.10 -0.74 -14.60
C ARG A 51 -9.38 0.72 -14.22
N LEU A 52 -9.16 1.65 -15.13
CA LEU A 52 -9.63 3.03 -15.00
C LEU A 52 -11.06 3.14 -15.53
N SER A 53 -11.85 4.01 -14.95
CA SER A 53 -13.20 4.31 -15.43
C SER A 53 -13.17 4.88 -16.87
N SER A 54 -14.28 4.72 -17.62
CA SER A 54 -14.35 5.22 -19.00
C SER A 54 -14.08 6.72 -19.09
N TRP A 55 -14.66 7.51 -18.20
CA TRP A 55 -14.48 8.96 -18.15
C TRP A 55 -13.01 9.37 -17.87
N ALA A 56 -12.30 8.61 -17.04
CA ALA A 56 -10.89 8.87 -16.76
C ALA A 56 -10.01 8.58 -17.99
N ARG A 57 -10.31 7.49 -18.69
CA ARG A 57 -9.61 7.15 -19.96
C ARG A 57 -9.81 8.20 -21.05
N GLU A 58 -11.00 8.79 -21.13
CA GLU A 58 -11.31 9.86 -22.10
C GLU A 58 -10.51 11.15 -21.83
N LYS A 59 -10.09 11.38 -20.59
CA LYS A 59 -9.24 12.52 -20.22
C LYS A 59 -7.75 12.30 -20.41
N LEU A 60 -7.33 11.08 -20.71
CA LEU A 60 -5.92 10.73 -20.86
C LEU A 60 -5.51 10.65 -22.35
N CYS A 61 -4.46 11.38 -22.70
CA CYS A 61 -3.80 11.22 -23.98
C CYS A 61 -2.86 10.01 -23.91
N LEU A 62 -3.22 8.91 -24.58
CA LEU A 62 -2.40 7.70 -24.62
C LEU A 62 -1.16 7.91 -25.49
N ILE A 63 0.02 7.57 -24.96
CA ILE A 63 1.26 7.41 -25.71
C ILE A 63 1.50 5.91 -25.85
N ASP A 64 1.18 5.39 -27.01
CA ASP A 64 1.26 3.96 -27.32
C ASP A 64 2.56 3.65 -28.05
N ASP A 65 3.50 2.99 -27.37
CA ASP A 65 4.77 2.55 -27.94
C ASP A 65 5.12 1.15 -27.39
N PRO A 66 5.39 0.15 -28.26
CA PRO A 66 5.82 -1.17 -27.83
C PRO A 66 7.06 -1.20 -26.93
N VAL A 67 7.88 -0.16 -26.94
CA VAL A 67 9.04 0.01 -26.03
C VAL A 67 8.60 0.03 -24.56
N TYR A 68 7.39 0.50 -24.29
CA TYR A 68 6.85 0.55 -22.93
C TYR A 68 6.38 -0.81 -22.40
N ASP A 69 6.44 -1.89 -23.20
CA ASP A 69 6.13 -3.25 -22.73
C ASP A 69 7.25 -3.82 -21.86
N ILE A 70 7.13 -3.64 -20.55
CA ILE A 70 8.07 -4.19 -19.57
C ILE A 70 7.96 -5.72 -19.39
N ARG A 71 6.93 -6.38 -19.95
CA ARG A 71 6.69 -7.82 -19.86
C ARG A 71 7.49 -8.63 -20.89
N ALA A 72 7.91 -8.01 -21.98
CA ALA A 72 8.60 -8.71 -23.08
C ALA A 72 9.90 -9.37 -22.60
N ALA A 73 9.96 -10.72 -22.68
CA ALA A 73 10.99 -11.54 -22.05
C ALA A 73 12.39 -11.50 -22.71
N ASP A 74 12.49 -11.10 -23.98
CA ASP A 74 13.62 -11.46 -24.84
C ASP A 74 14.84 -10.52 -24.82
N ARG A 75 14.83 -9.43 -24.02
CA ARG A 75 15.94 -8.48 -24.00
C ARG A 75 16.44 -8.23 -22.59
N GLY A 76 17.76 -8.22 -22.38
CA GLY A 76 18.38 -8.03 -21.06
C GLY A 76 17.87 -6.78 -20.31
N LYS A 77 17.71 -6.85 -18.99
CA LYS A 77 17.16 -5.76 -18.12
C LYS A 77 17.81 -4.39 -18.39
N LYS A 78 19.13 -4.34 -18.65
CA LYS A 78 19.87 -3.10 -18.93
C LYS A 78 19.47 -2.46 -20.26
N TYR A 79 19.34 -3.25 -21.32
CA TYR A 79 18.97 -2.77 -22.64
C TYR A 79 17.55 -2.19 -22.68
N ARG A 80 16.61 -2.80 -21.96
CA ARG A 80 15.26 -2.27 -21.81
C ARG A 80 15.20 -0.96 -21.06
N SER A 81 15.97 -0.82 -19.99
CA SER A 81 16.01 0.41 -19.21
C SER A 81 16.50 1.59 -20.06
N GLU A 82 17.51 1.37 -20.89
CA GLU A 82 18.07 2.39 -21.77
C GLU A 82 17.10 2.76 -22.89
N GLN A 83 16.51 1.77 -23.58
CA GLN A 83 15.51 2.03 -24.61
C GLN A 83 14.27 2.74 -24.05
N TYR A 84 13.77 2.28 -22.91
CA TYR A 84 12.65 2.92 -22.22
C TYR A 84 12.96 4.38 -21.90
N SER A 85 14.13 4.65 -21.30
CA SER A 85 14.56 6.00 -20.98
C SER A 85 14.69 6.89 -22.21
N ASN A 86 15.28 6.38 -23.31
CA ASN A 86 15.43 7.14 -24.55
C ASN A 86 14.08 7.47 -25.19
N SER A 87 13.17 6.50 -25.28
CA SER A 87 11.83 6.73 -25.84
C SER A 87 11.03 7.71 -24.98
N LEU A 88 11.08 7.55 -23.64
CA LEU A 88 10.40 8.46 -22.73
C LEU A 88 10.91 9.91 -22.85
N ASN A 89 12.23 10.13 -22.88
CA ASN A 89 12.79 11.47 -23.01
C ASN A 89 12.46 12.10 -24.37
N ASN A 90 12.45 11.31 -25.45
CA ASN A 90 12.00 11.76 -26.77
C ASN A 90 10.51 12.16 -26.77
N ASP A 91 9.64 11.40 -26.11
CA ASP A 91 8.23 11.75 -25.96
C ASP A 91 8.04 13.01 -25.11
N ILE A 92 8.84 13.17 -24.05
CA ILE A 92 8.86 14.36 -23.18
C ILE A 92 9.18 15.61 -24.03
N GLU A 93 10.26 15.57 -24.80
CA GLU A 93 10.69 16.70 -25.65
C GLU A 93 9.68 16.99 -26.76
N LYS A 94 9.28 15.96 -27.51
CA LYS A 94 8.35 16.09 -28.64
C LYS A 94 7.00 16.69 -28.25
N ARG A 95 6.51 16.40 -27.04
CA ARG A 95 5.20 16.84 -26.55
C ARG A 95 5.29 18.06 -25.65
N GLY A 96 6.49 18.45 -25.22
CA GLY A 96 6.72 19.52 -24.25
C GLY A 96 6.09 19.18 -22.89
N ILE A 97 6.41 18.02 -22.36
CA ILE A 97 5.95 17.56 -21.03
C ILE A 97 6.66 18.36 -19.95
N ASP A 98 5.92 18.97 -19.04
CA ASP A 98 6.45 19.74 -17.92
C ASP A 98 6.83 18.86 -16.71
N LEU A 99 6.08 17.77 -16.50
CA LEU A 99 6.29 16.87 -15.37
C LEU A 99 6.00 15.41 -15.75
N TYR A 100 6.97 14.54 -15.46
CA TYR A 100 6.81 13.08 -15.49
C TYR A 100 6.60 12.56 -14.08
N TRP A 101 5.59 11.71 -13.89
CA TRP A 101 5.29 11.08 -12.59
C TRP A 101 5.30 9.56 -12.70
N SER A 102 6.17 8.90 -11.91
CA SER A 102 6.17 7.45 -11.71
C SER A 102 5.40 7.08 -10.43
N PRO A 103 4.20 6.53 -10.54
CA PRO A 103 3.39 6.12 -9.38
C PRO A 103 3.92 4.90 -8.64
N ASN A 104 4.92 4.18 -9.19
CA ASN A 104 5.47 2.95 -8.62
C ASN A 104 6.92 2.76 -9.08
N ALA A 105 7.90 3.09 -8.26
CA ALA A 105 9.30 3.14 -8.66
C ALA A 105 10.14 1.91 -8.27
N LEU A 106 9.94 1.39 -7.05
CA LEU A 106 10.90 0.48 -6.42
C LEU A 106 10.63 -1.01 -6.65
N MET A 107 9.55 -1.36 -7.34
CA MET A 107 9.26 -2.76 -7.71
C MET A 107 10.30 -3.29 -8.70
N ASP A 108 10.73 -4.54 -8.53
CA ASP A 108 11.80 -5.15 -9.36
C ASP A 108 11.46 -5.17 -10.86
N ASN A 109 10.21 -5.35 -11.20
CA ASN A 109 9.70 -5.43 -12.58
C ASN A 109 9.35 -4.07 -13.22
N VAL A 110 9.57 -2.96 -12.53
CA VAL A 110 9.34 -1.60 -13.06
C VAL A 110 10.67 -1.00 -13.51
N VAL A 111 10.68 -0.36 -14.66
CA VAL A 111 11.81 0.43 -15.16
C VAL A 111 11.73 1.83 -14.58
N LEU A 112 12.76 2.29 -13.91
CA LEU A 112 12.90 3.66 -13.49
C LEU A 112 13.76 4.39 -14.54
N PRO A 113 13.20 5.35 -15.31
CA PRO A 113 13.92 6.01 -16.38
C PRO A 113 14.94 7.02 -15.85
N THR A 114 16.04 7.18 -16.60
CA THR A 114 16.98 8.27 -16.42
C THR A 114 16.47 9.54 -17.08
N ARG A 115 16.71 10.69 -16.47
CA ARG A 115 16.39 11.99 -17.06
C ARG A 115 17.50 12.44 -18.02
N GLN A 116 17.14 12.83 -19.24
CA GLN A 116 18.08 13.32 -20.26
C GLN A 116 17.84 14.80 -20.62
N THR A 117 16.75 15.39 -20.12
CA THR A 117 16.41 16.80 -20.35
C THR A 117 16.16 17.53 -19.01
N SER A 118 16.60 18.77 -18.91
CA SER A 118 16.31 19.63 -17.76
C SER A 118 14.96 20.34 -17.85
N ALA A 119 14.27 20.23 -18.99
CA ALA A 119 13.00 20.91 -19.22
C ALA A 119 11.79 20.24 -18.54
N CYS A 120 11.95 19.02 -18.04
CA CYS A 120 10.89 18.25 -17.38
C CYS A 120 11.28 17.90 -15.96
N GLN A 121 10.36 18.11 -15.01
CA GLN A 121 10.52 17.66 -13.62
C GLN A 121 10.13 16.18 -13.49
N PHE A 122 10.88 15.43 -12.66
CA PHE A 122 10.60 14.03 -12.41
C PHE A 122 10.07 13.84 -10.98
N ALA A 123 8.85 13.30 -10.89
CA ALA A 123 8.17 12.99 -9.65
C ALA A 123 8.03 11.47 -9.47
N VAL A 124 8.03 11.02 -8.22
CA VAL A 124 7.91 9.60 -7.90
C VAL A 124 7.11 9.38 -6.62
N THR A 125 6.33 8.28 -6.57
CA THR A 125 5.70 7.83 -5.34
C THR A 125 6.51 6.73 -4.68
N ILE A 126 6.79 6.92 -3.39
CA ILE A 126 7.51 5.98 -2.53
C ILE A 126 6.53 5.31 -1.57
N PHE A 127 6.36 3.99 -1.72
CA PHE A 127 5.48 3.19 -0.88
C PHE A 127 6.16 2.77 0.43
N ASP A 128 7.39 2.31 0.34
CA ASP A 128 8.17 1.86 1.49
C ASP A 128 9.64 1.63 1.11
N LEU A 129 10.45 1.33 2.13
CA LEU A 129 11.83 0.91 2.00
C LEU A 129 12.08 -0.40 2.74
N ILE A 130 11.08 -1.29 2.74
CA ILE A 130 11.09 -2.56 3.47
C ILE A 130 12.37 -3.35 3.23
N ILE A 131 12.82 -3.41 1.98
CA ILE A 131 14.03 -4.13 1.58
C ILE A 131 15.29 -3.66 2.33
N LEU A 132 15.40 -2.36 2.58
CA LEU A 132 16.52 -1.78 3.32
C LEU A 132 16.32 -1.96 4.82
N VAL A 133 15.12 -1.70 5.32
CA VAL A 133 14.83 -1.71 6.76
C VAL A 133 14.86 -3.13 7.31
N MET A 134 14.34 -4.11 6.55
CA MET A 134 14.26 -5.51 6.93
C MET A 134 15.22 -6.39 6.12
N ALA A 135 16.41 -5.86 5.81
CA ALA A 135 17.38 -6.52 4.94
C ALA A 135 17.75 -7.95 5.40
N LYS A 136 17.83 -8.18 6.73
CA LYS A 136 18.15 -9.51 7.30
C LYS A 136 17.04 -10.53 7.04
N GLU A 137 15.79 -10.12 7.20
CA GLU A 137 14.61 -10.96 6.99
C GLU A 137 14.45 -11.32 5.52
N TYR A 138 14.76 -10.37 4.64
CA TYR A 138 14.62 -10.55 3.19
C TYR A 138 15.86 -11.13 2.49
N ALA A 139 17.03 -11.20 3.16
CA ALA A 139 18.26 -11.68 2.57
C ALA A 139 18.15 -13.10 1.94
N LYS A 140 17.23 -13.93 2.47
CA LYS A 140 16.99 -15.28 1.95
C LYS A 140 15.99 -15.33 0.78
N HIS A 141 15.29 -14.24 0.52
CA HIS A 141 14.20 -14.17 -0.45
C HIS A 141 14.58 -13.38 -1.70
N TRP A 142 15.64 -12.57 -1.62
CA TRP A 142 16.10 -11.74 -2.74
C TRP A 142 17.42 -12.23 -3.31
N SER A 143 17.49 -12.30 -4.64
CA SER A 143 18.75 -12.58 -5.32
C SER A 143 19.68 -11.38 -5.26
N SER A 144 21.00 -11.61 -5.30
CA SER A 144 21.98 -10.52 -5.35
C SER A 144 21.72 -9.56 -6.52
N SER A 145 21.24 -10.07 -7.66
CA SER A 145 20.90 -9.24 -8.82
C SER A 145 19.69 -8.33 -8.57
N ALA A 146 18.70 -8.78 -7.81
CA ALA A 146 17.54 -7.96 -7.45
C ALA A 146 17.93 -6.85 -6.48
N LEU A 147 18.77 -7.13 -5.48
CA LEU A 147 19.33 -6.13 -4.57
C LEU A 147 20.14 -5.08 -5.32
N THR A 148 21.06 -5.48 -6.21
CA THR A 148 21.83 -4.55 -7.04
C THR A 148 20.92 -3.70 -7.94
N SER A 149 19.84 -4.26 -8.47
CA SER A 149 18.85 -3.50 -9.24
C SER A 149 18.14 -2.47 -8.38
N TYR A 150 17.76 -2.84 -7.17
CA TYR A 150 17.13 -1.96 -6.20
C TYR A 150 18.04 -0.78 -5.80
N GLU A 151 19.30 -1.07 -5.45
CA GLU A 151 20.31 -0.06 -5.13
C GLU A 151 20.52 0.94 -6.27
N LYS A 152 20.62 0.45 -7.51
CA LYS A 152 20.71 1.33 -8.70
C LYS A 152 19.52 2.26 -8.84
N LYS A 153 18.30 1.78 -8.56
CA LYS A 153 17.11 2.63 -8.57
C LYS A 153 17.19 3.71 -7.49
N LEU A 154 17.67 3.38 -6.30
CA LEU A 154 17.83 4.38 -5.25
C LEU A 154 18.84 5.48 -5.64
N GLU A 155 19.95 5.12 -6.28
CA GLU A 155 20.89 6.11 -6.80
C GLU A 155 20.28 6.99 -7.91
N LEU A 156 19.48 6.38 -8.81
CA LEU A 156 18.77 7.13 -9.83
C LEU A 156 17.76 8.12 -9.25
N LEU A 157 17.04 7.73 -8.20
CA LEU A 157 16.13 8.62 -7.47
C LEU A 157 16.87 9.83 -6.91
N LYS A 158 18.07 9.64 -6.36
CA LYS A 158 18.89 10.76 -5.84
C LYS A 158 19.30 11.73 -6.93
N GLN A 159 19.65 11.20 -8.10
CA GLN A 159 20.24 12.00 -9.19
C GLN A 159 19.16 12.72 -10.01
N ASP A 160 18.14 12.01 -10.46
CA ASP A 160 17.26 12.43 -11.54
C ASP A 160 15.88 12.90 -11.09
N TYR A 161 15.46 12.62 -9.85
CA TYR A 161 14.11 12.94 -9.38
C TYR A 161 14.10 14.18 -8.47
N ASP A 162 13.08 15.01 -8.62
CA ASP A 162 12.93 16.31 -7.99
C ASP A 162 11.88 16.29 -6.89
N LEU A 163 10.79 15.52 -7.08
CA LEU A 163 9.65 15.44 -6.18
C LEU A 163 9.40 14.00 -5.73
N PHE A 164 9.33 13.82 -4.41
CA PHE A 164 9.03 12.55 -3.75
C PHE A 164 7.69 12.62 -3.02
N LEU A 165 6.73 11.81 -3.48
CA LEU A 165 5.43 11.64 -2.83
C LEU A 165 5.50 10.42 -1.92
N HIS A 166 5.30 10.61 -0.63
CA HIS A 166 5.37 9.54 0.37
C HIS A 166 3.99 9.17 0.86
N ILE A 167 3.68 7.89 0.92
CA ILE A 167 2.36 7.43 1.35
C ILE A 167 2.12 7.55 2.86
N SER A 168 3.16 7.85 3.65
CA SER A 168 3.07 8.13 5.09
C SER A 168 4.22 9.02 5.56
N ARG A 169 4.08 9.64 6.75
CA ARG A 169 5.17 10.38 7.39
C ARG A 169 6.32 9.45 7.75
N HIS A 170 6.00 8.21 8.14
CA HIS A 170 7.02 7.20 8.44
C HIS A 170 7.85 6.88 7.21
N THR A 171 7.22 6.62 6.05
CA THR A 171 7.93 6.37 4.78
C THR A 171 8.80 7.57 4.39
N ARG A 172 8.31 8.80 4.58
CA ARG A 172 9.13 10.01 4.35
C ARG A 172 10.34 10.04 5.27
N SER A 173 10.14 9.79 6.57
CA SER A 173 11.24 9.78 7.55
C SER A 173 12.31 8.74 7.22
N ASP A 174 11.89 7.52 6.89
CA ASP A 174 12.83 6.47 6.50
C ASP A 174 13.57 6.82 5.20
N PHE A 175 12.86 7.34 4.20
CA PHE A 175 13.44 7.70 2.92
C PHE A 175 14.49 8.78 3.08
N THR A 176 14.19 9.87 3.80
CA THR A 176 15.14 10.96 4.02
C THR A 176 16.34 10.50 4.85
N ARG A 177 16.11 9.74 5.91
CA ARG A 177 17.18 9.21 6.78
C ARG A 177 18.11 8.23 6.06
N LEU A 178 17.55 7.30 5.27
CA LEU A 178 18.35 6.24 4.62
C LEU A 178 19.05 6.73 3.36
N LEU A 179 18.43 7.63 2.59
CA LEU A 179 18.99 8.12 1.34
C LEU A 179 19.72 9.45 1.46
N GLN A 180 19.53 10.19 2.56
CA GLN A 180 20.19 11.49 2.81
C GLN A 180 19.88 12.52 1.70
N ILE A 181 18.62 12.62 1.26
CA ILE A 181 18.15 13.52 0.20
C ILE A 181 17.17 14.55 0.79
N GLU A 182 17.67 15.44 1.63
CA GLU A 182 16.86 16.48 2.28
C GLU A 182 16.61 17.71 1.39
N ASN A 183 17.46 17.93 0.40
CA ASN A 183 17.44 19.10 -0.48
C ASN A 183 16.44 19.00 -1.66
N LYS A 184 15.66 17.95 -1.72
CA LYS A 184 14.61 17.71 -2.73
C LYS A 184 13.23 17.97 -2.14
N GLN A 185 12.22 18.06 -2.98
CA GLN A 185 10.84 18.26 -2.52
C GLN A 185 10.22 16.94 -2.03
N HIS A 186 9.71 16.92 -0.80
CA HIS A 186 9.11 15.77 -0.14
C HIS A 186 7.70 16.11 0.35
N VAL A 187 6.69 15.43 -0.16
CA VAL A 187 5.28 15.64 0.20
C VAL A 187 4.67 14.34 0.68
N VAL A 188 3.92 14.36 1.77
CA VAL A 188 3.16 13.21 2.25
C VAL A 188 1.77 13.22 1.62
N THR A 189 1.45 12.15 0.91
CA THR A 189 0.19 11.92 0.21
C THR A 189 -0.42 10.61 0.70
N PRO A 190 -1.10 10.60 1.87
CA PRO A 190 -1.58 9.38 2.51
C PRO A 190 -2.55 8.60 1.62
N LEU A 191 -2.58 7.28 1.79
CA LEU A 191 -3.59 6.43 1.17
C LEU A 191 -4.94 6.60 1.87
N ALA A 192 -5.99 6.06 1.27
CA ALA A 192 -7.31 5.99 1.88
C ALA A 192 -7.91 4.58 1.71
N ALA A 193 -8.87 4.23 2.56
CA ALA A 193 -9.64 3.01 2.36
C ALA A 193 -10.49 3.11 1.08
N GLY A 194 -10.74 1.99 0.42
CA GLY A 194 -11.67 1.93 -0.70
C GLY A 194 -13.08 2.36 -0.28
N GLY A 195 -13.81 3.02 -1.18
CA GLY A 195 -15.15 3.55 -0.88
C GLY A 195 -16.19 2.48 -0.51
N SER A 196 -15.92 1.22 -0.81
CA SER A 196 -16.72 0.06 -0.42
C SER A 196 -16.62 -0.24 1.09
N PHE A 197 -15.48 0.05 1.74
CA PHE A 197 -15.27 -0.21 3.15
C PHE A 197 -16.08 0.76 4.00
N ARG A 198 -17.08 0.20 4.70
CA ARG A 198 -18.01 0.93 5.56
C ARG A 198 -18.64 0.00 6.58
N PRO A 199 -19.13 0.50 7.72
CA PRO A 199 -19.88 -0.32 8.66
C PRO A 199 -21.13 -0.90 8.00
N TYR A 200 -21.56 -2.06 8.48
CA TYR A 200 -22.85 -2.59 8.06
C TYR A 200 -23.97 -1.64 8.50
N PRO A 201 -25.01 -1.39 7.66
CA PRO A 201 -26.09 -0.47 8.01
C PRO A 201 -26.80 -0.88 9.31
N PHE A 202 -26.83 0.02 10.28
CA PHE A 202 -27.60 -0.15 11.52
C PHE A 202 -29.08 0.22 11.25
N PRO A 203 -30.09 -0.45 11.85
CA PRO A 203 -30.01 -1.48 12.90
C PRO A 203 -29.90 -2.93 12.38
N LYS A 204 -29.77 -3.14 11.09
CA LYS A 204 -29.72 -4.47 10.46
C LYS A 204 -28.33 -5.11 10.47
N ALA A 205 -27.45 -4.71 11.41
CA ALA A 205 -26.13 -5.32 11.50
C ALA A 205 -26.25 -6.85 11.64
N PRO A 206 -25.51 -7.64 10.85
CA PRO A 206 -25.49 -9.09 11.03
C PRO A 206 -24.99 -9.42 12.42
N ALA A 207 -25.33 -10.62 12.91
CA ALA A 207 -24.71 -11.12 14.14
C ALA A 207 -23.19 -11.05 13.97
N ILE A 208 -22.51 -10.46 14.97
CA ILE A 208 -21.05 -10.44 15.01
C ILE A 208 -20.62 -11.87 15.29
N ASN A 209 -19.79 -12.42 14.42
CA ASN A 209 -19.23 -13.75 14.62
C ASN A 209 -18.03 -13.65 15.58
N GLU A 210 -17.86 -14.69 16.37
CA GLU A 210 -16.74 -14.78 17.32
C GLU A 210 -15.45 -15.17 16.58
N TYR A 211 -14.94 -14.26 15.70
CA TYR A 211 -13.62 -14.44 15.11
C TYR A 211 -12.84 -13.13 15.02
N VAL A 212 -11.54 -13.29 15.12
CA VAL A 212 -10.54 -12.27 14.84
C VAL A 212 -10.11 -12.41 13.37
N VAL A 213 -10.10 -11.33 12.63
CA VAL A 213 -9.57 -11.34 11.26
C VAL A 213 -8.11 -10.89 11.25
N TYR A 214 -7.27 -11.67 10.58
CA TYR A 214 -5.89 -11.32 10.25
C TYR A 214 -5.78 -11.26 8.73
N THR A 215 -5.15 -10.20 8.21
CA THR A 215 -4.89 -10.04 6.77
C THR A 215 -3.40 -9.97 6.49
N GLY A 216 -2.92 -10.85 5.65
CA GLY A 216 -1.51 -10.96 5.34
C GLY A 216 -1.19 -12.28 4.67
N GLY A 217 0.09 -12.53 4.43
CA GLY A 217 0.57 -13.78 3.84
C GLY A 217 1.82 -14.26 4.56
N PHE A 218 2.58 -15.16 3.91
CA PHE A 218 3.88 -15.63 4.41
C PHE A 218 5.03 -14.63 4.22
N ASP A 219 4.71 -13.38 3.88
CA ASP A 219 5.70 -12.32 3.91
C ASP A 219 6.24 -12.19 5.35
N PRO A 220 7.56 -12.24 5.58
CA PRO A 220 8.16 -12.20 6.92
C PRO A 220 7.68 -11.01 7.76
N ARG A 221 7.45 -9.86 7.13
CA ARG A 221 6.98 -8.65 7.81
C ARG A 221 5.58 -8.78 8.39
N LYS A 222 4.74 -9.67 7.85
CA LYS A 222 3.35 -9.86 8.32
C LYS A 222 3.27 -10.63 9.64
N ASN A 223 4.39 -11.24 10.07
CA ASN A 223 4.54 -11.81 11.42
C ASN A 223 3.52 -12.91 11.79
N MET A 224 3.16 -13.75 10.81
CA MET A 224 2.12 -14.77 10.99
C MET A 224 2.47 -15.78 12.09
N ASP A 225 3.74 -16.18 12.20
CA ASP A 225 4.16 -17.16 13.21
C ASP A 225 3.90 -16.65 14.63
N ARG A 226 4.26 -15.38 14.93
CA ARG A 226 3.96 -14.77 16.24
C ARG A 226 2.48 -14.46 16.42
N ALA A 227 1.74 -14.19 15.34
CA ALA A 227 0.28 -14.06 15.42
C ALA A 227 -0.39 -15.33 15.95
N LEU A 228 0.04 -16.51 15.47
CA LEU A 228 -0.45 -17.80 15.96
C LEU A 228 -0.05 -18.03 17.43
N GLU A 229 1.20 -17.73 17.80
CA GLU A 229 1.68 -17.85 19.18
C GLU A 229 0.90 -16.94 20.13
N ALA A 230 0.72 -15.67 19.78
CA ALA A 230 -0.04 -14.71 20.57
C ALA A 230 -1.51 -15.13 20.74
N PHE A 231 -2.12 -15.68 19.68
CA PHE A 231 -3.47 -16.21 19.76
C PHE A 231 -3.56 -17.45 20.68
N ALA A 232 -2.54 -18.32 20.68
CA ALA A 232 -2.47 -19.45 21.62
C ALA A 232 -2.30 -18.98 23.06
N VAL A 233 -1.48 -17.95 23.30
CA VAL A 233 -1.35 -17.32 24.64
C VAL A 233 -2.67 -16.71 25.07
N LEU A 234 -3.37 -15.98 24.19
CA LEU A 234 -4.71 -15.43 24.45
C LEU A 234 -5.67 -16.52 24.95
N GLN A 235 -5.78 -17.65 24.22
CA GLN A 235 -6.67 -18.75 24.56
C GLN A 235 -6.36 -19.36 25.94
N LYS A 236 -5.09 -19.46 26.32
CA LYS A 236 -4.63 -20.00 27.61
C LYS A 236 -4.80 -18.99 28.74
N LYS A 237 -4.36 -17.75 28.54
CA LYS A 237 -4.33 -16.71 29.58
C LYS A 237 -5.73 -16.29 30.01
N TYR A 238 -6.66 -16.23 29.06
CA TYR A 238 -8.04 -15.81 29.30
C TYR A 238 -9.03 -16.97 29.20
N VAL A 239 -8.63 -18.14 29.68
CA VAL A 239 -9.43 -19.38 29.63
C VAL A 239 -10.78 -19.26 30.36
N ALA A 240 -10.90 -18.39 31.34
CA ALA A 240 -12.14 -18.14 32.07
C ALA A 240 -13.16 -17.27 31.29
N ASP A 241 -12.78 -16.63 30.21
CA ASP A 241 -13.71 -15.87 29.36
C ASP A 241 -14.26 -16.78 28.25
N PRO A 242 -15.57 -17.18 28.31
CA PRO A 242 -16.17 -18.08 27.30
C PRO A 242 -16.13 -17.50 25.88
N ARG A 243 -16.13 -16.18 25.72
CA ARG A 243 -16.07 -15.52 24.42
C ARG A 243 -14.71 -15.75 23.79
N ILE A 244 -13.63 -15.66 24.60
CA ILE A 244 -12.27 -15.97 24.11
C ILE A 244 -12.18 -17.44 23.71
N GLN A 245 -12.78 -18.33 24.50
CA GLN A 245 -12.80 -19.76 24.17
C GLN A 245 -13.61 -20.08 22.91
N ALA A 246 -14.62 -19.27 22.58
CA ALA A 246 -15.39 -19.41 21.32
C ALA A 246 -14.69 -18.76 20.12
N THR A 247 -13.73 -17.87 20.35
CA THR A 247 -13.09 -17.06 19.29
C THR A 247 -12.20 -17.90 18.38
N GLU A 248 -12.34 -17.71 17.07
CA GLU A 248 -11.49 -18.25 16.01
C GLU A 248 -10.54 -17.19 15.44
N LEU A 249 -9.40 -17.60 14.92
CA LEU A 249 -8.49 -16.77 14.10
C LEU A 249 -8.72 -17.05 12.63
N CYS A 250 -9.27 -16.07 11.94
CA CYS A 250 -9.53 -16.12 10.50
C CYS A 250 -8.37 -15.49 9.73
N LEU A 251 -7.56 -16.30 9.08
CA LEU A 251 -6.43 -15.88 8.26
C LEU A 251 -6.88 -15.63 6.83
N VAL A 252 -6.89 -14.36 6.43
CA VAL A 252 -7.25 -13.94 5.06
C VAL A 252 -5.97 -13.80 4.24
N CYS A 253 -5.55 -14.90 3.65
CA CYS A 253 -4.37 -14.95 2.79
C CYS A 253 -4.43 -16.14 1.83
N SER A 254 -3.78 -15.99 0.66
CA SER A 254 -3.56 -17.09 -0.26
C SER A 254 -2.20 -17.74 0.04
N LEU A 255 -2.22 -19.01 0.30
CA LEU A 255 -1.04 -19.83 0.55
C LEU A 255 -0.98 -20.96 -0.48
N ASP A 256 0.21 -21.38 -0.86
CA ASP A 256 0.36 -22.65 -1.54
C ASP A 256 0.11 -23.82 -0.58
N LYS A 257 -0.09 -25.02 -1.10
CA LYS A 257 -0.41 -26.20 -0.29
C LYS A 257 0.66 -26.57 0.74
N VAL A 258 1.93 -26.26 0.47
CA VAL A 258 3.04 -26.54 1.37
C VAL A 258 3.00 -25.56 2.55
N ALA A 259 2.85 -24.29 2.25
CA ALA A 259 2.74 -23.21 3.23
C ALA A 259 1.48 -23.38 4.11
N GLU A 260 0.33 -23.70 3.51
CA GLU A 260 -0.90 -24.02 4.23
C GLU A 260 -0.72 -25.18 5.20
N SER A 261 -0.17 -26.31 4.73
CA SER A 261 0.09 -27.47 5.57
C SER A 261 1.08 -27.18 6.70
N ARG A 262 2.09 -26.36 6.44
CA ARG A 262 3.05 -25.90 7.46
C ARG A 262 2.36 -25.06 8.53
N MET A 263 1.53 -24.13 8.13
CA MET A 263 0.77 -23.25 9.03
C MET A 263 -0.21 -24.04 9.90
N LEU A 264 -0.98 -24.96 9.31
CA LEU A 264 -1.94 -25.78 10.06
C LEU A 264 -1.24 -26.69 11.08
N ARG A 265 -0.12 -27.35 10.70
CA ARG A 265 0.70 -28.13 11.67
C ARG A 265 1.26 -27.27 12.80
N ARG A 266 1.60 -26.00 12.53
CA ARG A 266 2.03 -25.10 13.58
C ARG A 266 0.87 -24.74 14.54
N ALA A 267 -0.29 -24.41 14.00
CA ALA A 267 -1.48 -24.15 14.78
C ALA A 267 -1.84 -25.36 15.69
N GLU A 268 -1.79 -26.56 15.14
CA GLU A 268 -2.01 -27.79 15.90
C GLU A 268 -1.02 -27.95 17.07
N ARG A 269 0.29 -27.76 16.83
CA ARG A 269 1.32 -27.81 17.89
C ARG A 269 1.13 -26.76 18.98
N LEU A 270 0.49 -25.64 18.64
CA LEU A 270 0.15 -24.58 19.60
C LEU A 270 -1.17 -24.85 20.36
N GLY A 271 -1.85 -25.96 20.06
CA GLY A 271 -3.14 -26.31 20.68
C GLY A 271 -4.33 -25.57 20.06
N LEU A 272 -4.19 -25.07 18.84
CA LEU A 272 -5.21 -24.27 18.13
C LEU A 272 -6.01 -25.11 17.11
N SER A 273 -6.07 -26.45 17.28
CA SER A 273 -6.85 -27.32 16.40
C SER A 273 -8.31 -26.87 16.37
N GLY A 274 -8.85 -26.64 15.16
CA GLY A 274 -10.23 -26.13 14.96
C GLY A 274 -10.44 -24.67 15.33
N LYS A 275 -9.39 -23.94 15.74
CA LYS A 275 -9.45 -22.49 16.11
C LYS A 275 -8.86 -21.57 15.05
N VAL A 276 -8.22 -22.12 14.02
CA VAL A 276 -7.61 -21.35 12.92
C VAL A 276 -8.29 -21.72 11.63
N ARG A 277 -8.82 -20.71 10.95
CA ARG A 277 -9.48 -20.85 9.65
C ARG A 277 -8.72 -20.07 8.60
N LEU A 278 -8.39 -20.72 7.47
CA LEU A 278 -7.78 -20.11 6.31
C LEU A 278 -8.84 -19.88 5.23
N THR A 279 -8.91 -18.67 4.67
CA THR A 279 -9.92 -18.35 3.64
C THR A 279 -9.40 -18.54 2.21
N GLY A 280 -8.09 -18.56 2.01
CA GLY A 280 -7.50 -18.39 0.68
C GLY A 280 -7.61 -16.96 0.17
N PHE A 281 -7.48 -16.81 -1.17
CA PHE A 281 -7.74 -15.54 -1.82
C PHE A 281 -9.23 -15.19 -1.74
N VAL A 282 -9.54 -13.97 -1.37
CA VAL A 282 -10.91 -13.46 -1.32
C VAL A 282 -11.06 -12.21 -2.19
N SER A 283 -12.24 -12.02 -2.78
CA SER A 283 -12.57 -10.77 -3.46
C SER A 283 -12.72 -9.61 -2.46
N GLU A 284 -12.64 -8.37 -2.93
CA GLU A 284 -12.86 -7.18 -2.08
C GLU A 284 -14.22 -7.22 -1.37
N ALA A 285 -15.27 -7.64 -2.07
CA ALA A 285 -16.60 -7.79 -1.47
C ALA A 285 -16.64 -8.85 -0.36
N ALA A 286 -15.92 -9.97 -0.53
CA ALA A 286 -15.81 -11.00 0.50
C ALA A 286 -14.95 -10.52 1.68
N LEU A 287 -13.86 -9.76 1.44
CA LEU A 287 -13.04 -9.14 2.48
C LEU A 287 -13.87 -8.14 3.30
N LEU A 288 -14.65 -7.28 2.63
CA LEU A 288 -15.58 -6.37 3.29
C LEU A 288 -16.55 -7.13 4.21
N ALA A 289 -17.16 -8.22 3.71
CA ALA A 289 -18.07 -9.03 4.50
C ALA A 289 -17.39 -9.68 5.72
N LEU A 290 -16.11 -10.09 5.57
CA LEU A 290 -15.31 -10.61 6.68
C LEU A 290 -15.06 -9.52 7.72
N TYR A 291 -14.63 -8.33 7.33
CA TYR A 291 -14.42 -7.22 8.27
C TYR A 291 -15.72 -6.84 8.99
N GLN A 292 -16.83 -6.71 8.26
CA GLN A 292 -18.13 -6.29 8.85
C GLN A 292 -18.67 -7.26 9.90
N LYS A 293 -18.31 -8.54 9.83
CA LYS A 293 -18.78 -9.61 10.72
C LYS A 293 -17.76 -10.01 11.78
N ALA A 294 -16.52 -9.59 11.66
CA ALA A 294 -15.46 -9.91 12.64
C ALA A 294 -15.68 -9.20 13.98
N ARG A 295 -15.11 -9.74 15.03
CA ARG A 295 -15.05 -9.12 16.35
C ARG A 295 -13.93 -8.10 16.46
N CYS A 296 -12.80 -8.36 15.80
CA CYS A 296 -11.60 -7.53 15.85
C CYS A 296 -10.71 -7.80 14.64
N LEU A 297 -9.96 -6.77 14.18
CA LEU A 297 -8.80 -6.96 13.31
C LEU A 297 -7.55 -7.12 14.17
N PHE A 298 -6.74 -8.15 13.88
CA PHE A 298 -5.43 -8.37 14.47
C PHE A 298 -4.35 -8.18 13.39
N PHE A 299 -3.53 -7.14 13.53
CA PHE A 299 -2.55 -6.74 12.51
C PHE A 299 -1.14 -6.57 13.09
N PRO A 300 -0.43 -7.68 13.34
CA PRO A 300 0.87 -7.72 14.04
C PRO A 300 2.06 -7.51 13.11
N SER A 301 1.92 -6.78 12.02
CA SER A 301 3.01 -6.55 11.06
C SER A 301 4.23 -5.89 11.73
N LEU A 302 5.43 -6.36 11.36
CA LEU A 302 6.69 -5.81 11.85
C LEU A 302 7.00 -4.46 11.20
N TYR A 303 6.59 -4.28 9.94
CA TYR A 303 6.79 -3.06 9.17
C TYR A 303 5.76 -2.91 8.06
N GLU A 304 5.25 -1.69 7.88
CA GLU A 304 4.35 -1.29 6.78
C GLU A 304 4.71 0.11 6.28
N GLY A 305 4.54 0.32 4.98
CA GLY A 305 4.64 1.66 4.40
C GLY A 305 3.44 2.56 4.74
N PHE A 306 2.25 1.95 4.97
CA PHE A 306 1.03 2.65 5.38
C PHE A 306 0.21 1.85 6.40
N GLY A 307 -0.37 0.71 5.99
CA GLY A 307 -1.25 -0.09 6.85
C GLY A 307 -2.72 -0.01 6.40
N LEU A 308 -2.97 -0.14 5.09
CA LEU A 308 -4.34 -0.17 4.55
C LEU A 308 -5.29 -1.08 5.32
N PRO A 309 -4.92 -2.32 5.73
CA PRO A 309 -5.83 -3.17 6.50
C PRO A 309 -6.31 -2.56 7.83
N VAL A 310 -5.45 -1.81 8.52
CA VAL A 310 -5.83 -1.08 9.73
C VAL A 310 -6.90 -0.04 9.42
N LEU A 311 -6.69 0.75 8.36
CA LEU A 311 -7.65 1.76 7.94
C LEU A 311 -8.97 1.15 7.45
N GLU A 312 -8.91 0.04 6.71
CA GLU A 312 -10.08 -0.72 6.24
C GLU A 312 -10.89 -1.30 7.39
N GLY A 313 -10.20 -1.84 8.41
CA GLY A 313 -10.84 -2.31 9.64
C GLY A 313 -11.58 -1.18 10.36
N LEU A 314 -10.93 -0.02 10.55
CA LEU A 314 -11.57 1.17 11.13
C LEU A 314 -12.73 1.67 10.26
N ALA A 315 -12.58 1.66 8.94
CA ALA A 315 -13.66 2.03 8.01
C ALA A 315 -14.88 1.11 8.11
N CYS A 316 -14.70 -0.16 8.47
CA CYS A 316 -15.79 -1.09 8.78
C CYS A 316 -16.34 -0.93 10.21
N GLY A 317 -15.80 0.01 10.99
CA GLY A 317 -16.16 0.23 12.40
C GLY A 317 -15.62 -0.85 13.33
N LEU A 318 -14.60 -1.63 12.89
CA LEU A 318 -14.03 -2.76 13.61
C LEU A 318 -13.00 -2.29 14.64
N PRO A 319 -12.99 -2.85 15.88
CA PRO A 319 -11.84 -2.70 16.77
C PRO A 319 -10.57 -3.25 16.14
N VAL A 320 -9.45 -2.62 16.40
CA VAL A 320 -8.16 -2.97 15.80
C VAL A 320 -7.13 -3.18 16.90
N ALA A 321 -6.47 -4.33 16.89
CA ALA A 321 -5.24 -4.61 17.61
C ALA A 321 -4.08 -4.59 16.61
N SER A 322 -3.15 -3.66 16.75
CA SER A 322 -2.09 -3.40 15.77
C SER A 322 -0.73 -3.28 16.42
N SER A 323 0.32 -3.59 15.66
CA SER A 323 1.68 -3.26 16.08
C SER A 323 1.86 -1.75 16.27
N ASN A 324 2.75 -1.37 17.19
CA ASN A 324 3.14 0.01 17.46
C ASN A 324 4.30 0.49 16.56
N THR A 325 4.59 -0.20 15.46
CA THR A 325 5.74 0.02 14.59
C THR A 325 5.38 0.72 13.28
N SER A 326 6.38 1.31 12.64
CA SER A 326 6.30 1.93 11.31
C SER A 326 5.16 2.96 11.20
N SER A 327 4.41 2.94 10.10
CA SER A 327 3.28 3.84 9.85
C SER A 327 1.98 3.46 10.59
N LEU A 328 1.93 2.32 11.26
CA LEU A 328 0.69 1.80 11.85
C LEU A 328 0.08 2.72 12.92
N PRO A 329 0.88 3.35 13.84
CA PRO A 329 0.32 4.34 14.76
C PRO A 329 -0.20 5.61 14.07
N GLU A 330 0.40 6.02 12.96
CA GLU A 330 -0.05 7.15 12.15
C GLU A 330 -1.45 6.90 11.56
N VAL A 331 -1.71 5.65 11.15
CA VAL A 331 -2.95 5.24 10.48
C VAL A 331 -4.04 4.87 11.49
N GLY A 332 -3.71 4.17 12.56
CA GLY A 332 -4.68 3.74 13.57
C GLY A 332 -5.07 4.83 14.58
N GLY A 333 -4.21 5.84 14.78
CA GLY A 333 -4.43 6.93 15.74
C GLY A 333 -4.78 6.40 17.12
N ASP A 334 -5.68 7.10 17.80
CA ASP A 334 -6.17 6.72 19.14
C ASP A 334 -7.29 5.65 19.12
N LEU A 335 -7.57 5.08 17.93
CA LEU A 335 -8.68 4.14 17.76
C LEU A 335 -8.23 2.68 17.61
N ALA A 336 -6.92 2.44 17.60
CA ALA A 336 -6.34 1.12 17.65
C ALA A 336 -5.70 0.84 19.03
N VAL A 337 -5.70 -0.42 19.42
CA VAL A 337 -4.93 -0.92 20.58
C VAL A 337 -3.55 -1.34 20.05
N TYR A 338 -2.49 -0.82 20.66
CA TYR A 338 -1.13 -1.07 20.19
C TYR A 338 -0.36 -2.01 21.10
N PHE A 339 0.57 -2.77 20.49
CA PHE A 339 1.48 -3.70 21.18
C PHE A 339 2.83 -3.75 20.44
N ASP A 340 3.86 -4.21 21.13
CA ASP A 340 5.14 -4.58 20.52
C ASP A 340 4.97 -5.90 19.75
N PRO A 341 5.19 -5.93 18.39
CA PRO A 341 5.03 -7.14 17.58
C PRO A 341 6.12 -8.20 17.85
N TYR A 342 7.12 -7.90 18.65
CA TYR A 342 8.14 -8.85 19.08
C TYR A 342 7.82 -9.47 20.46
N ASN A 343 6.86 -8.93 21.20
CA ASN A 343 6.42 -9.41 22.51
C ASN A 343 5.09 -10.15 22.42
N ILE A 344 5.14 -11.48 22.52
CA ILE A 344 3.96 -12.37 22.37
C ILE A 344 2.88 -12.08 23.44
N ASP A 345 3.28 -11.80 24.68
CA ASP A 345 2.35 -11.52 25.77
C ASP A 345 1.63 -10.18 25.56
N GLU A 346 2.35 -9.13 25.14
CA GLU A 346 1.75 -7.84 24.78
C GLU A 346 0.80 -7.97 23.58
N MET A 347 1.16 -8.78 22.59
CA MET A 347 0.29 -9.06 21.44
C MET A 347 -1.03 -9.72 21.91
N ALA A 348 -0.94 -10.71 22.82
CA ALA A 348 -2.11 -11.39 23.37
C ALA A 348 -2.97 -10.45 24.22
N ASP A 349 -2.36 -9.61 25.05
CA ASP A 349 -3.07 -8.64 25.90
C ASP A 349 -3.72 -7.52 25.06
N GLY A 350 -3.02 -7.00 24.05
CA GLY A 350 -3.56 -6.01 23.12
C GLY A 350 -4.73 -6.57 22.31
N LEU A 351 -4.63 -7.82 21.88
CA LEU A 351 -5.72 -8.49 21.18
C LEU A 351 -6.93 -8.69 22.13
N TYR A 352 -6.70 -9.09 23.40
CA TYR A 352 -7.76 -9.19 24.41
C TYR A 352 -8.46 -7.84 24.63
N GLN A 353 -7.70 -6.76 24.80
CA GLN A 353 -8.27 -5.42 24.97
C GLN A 353 -9.13 -5.01 23.77
N ALA A 354 -8.67 -5.26 22.55
CA ALA A 354 -9.45 -4.95 21.34
C ALA A 354 -10.73 -5.80 21.26
N LEU A 355 -10.70 -7.06 21.70
CA LEU A 355 -11.87 -7.93 21.78
C LEU A 355 -12.90 -7.45 22.81
N GLN A 356 -12.50 -6.73 23.87
CA GLN A 356 -13.39 -6.11 24.84
C GLN A 356 -13.95 -4.77 24.38
N ALA A 357 -13.40 -4.18 23.31
CA ALA A 357 -13.84 -2.87 22.83
C ALA A 357 -15.33 -2.88 22.42
N PRO A 358 -16.08 -1.79 22.68
CA PRO A 358 -17.49 -1.73 22.35
C PRO A 358 -17.73 -1.75 20.82
N MET A 359 -18.82 -2.45 20.46
CA MET A 359 -19.28 -2.63 19.07
C MET A 359 -20.67 -2.02 18.84
N ASP A 360 -21.09 -1.13 19.75
CA ASP A 360 -22.32 -0.34 19.57
C ASP A 360 -22.21 0.62 18.38
N TYR A 361 -23.34 1.22 18.01
CA TYR A 361 -23.40 2.13 16.86
C TYR A 361 -22.43 3.31 16.99
N GLN A 362 -22.36 3.95 18.15
CA GLN A 362 -21.54 5.15 18.34
C GLN A 362 -20.04 4.82 18.21
N SER A 363 -19.61 3.73 18.80
CA SER A 363 -18.22 3.26 18.75
C SER A 363 -17.80 2.88 17.33
N ARG A 364 -18.69 2.21 16.57
CA ARG A 364 -18.44 1.87 15.16
C ARG A 364 -18.43 3.11 14.30
N GLN A 365 -19.36 4.04 14.52
CA GLN A 365 -19.41 5.29 13.76
C GLN A 365 -18.16 6.14 13.99
N ARG A 366 -17.69 6.26 15.25
CA ARG A 366 -16.45 6.98 15.58
C ARG A 366 -15.23 6.44 14.79
N ARG A 367 -15.08 5.11 14.69
CA ARG A 367 -14.00 4.48 13.92
C ARG A 367 -14.13 4.77 12.43
N TYR A 368 -15.34 4.69 11.91
CA TYR A 368 -15.63 5.01 10.51
C TYR A 368 -15.32 6.48 10.20
N ASP A 369 -15.82 7.42 11.02
CA ASP A 369 -15.60 8.85 10.81
C ASP A 369 -14.12 9.21 10.85
N TYR A 370 -13.37 8.61 11.77
CA TYR A 370 -11.90 8.75 11.78
C TYR A 370 -11.27 8.26 10.48
N SER A 371 -11.67 7.08 9.99
CA SER A 371 -11.12 6.54 8.75
C SER A 371 -11.34 7.45 7.54
N ARG A 372 -12.40 8.28 7.58
CA ARG A 372 -12.76 9.25 6.52
C ARG A 372 -11.88 10.49 6.52
N THR A 373 -11.05 10.69 7.56
CA THR A 373 -10.02 11.74 7.53
C THR A 373 -8.92 11.44 6.52
N PHE A 374 -8.78 10.18 6.12
CA PHE A 374 -7.98 9.73 4.98
C PHE A 374 -8.90 9.64 3.76
N SER A 375 -8.64 10.40 2.73
CA SER A 375 -9.51 10.41 1.55
C SER A 375 -8.74 10.56 0.24
N TRP A 376 -9.13 9.78 -0.77
CA TRP A 376 -8.52 9.84 -2.11
C TRP A 376 -8.61 11.24 -2.75
N PRO A 377 -9.72 12.01 -2.59
CA PRO A 377 -9.75 13.39 -3.07
C PRO A 377 -8.69 14.29 -2.44
N GLU A 378 -8.41 14.15 -1.12
CA GLU A 378 -7.34 14.92 -0.47
C GLU A 378 -5.96 14.48 -0.95
N THR A 379 -5.72 13.17 -1.09
CA THR A 379 -4.49 12.62 -1.67
C THR A 379 -4.24 13.19 -3.06
N ALA A 380 -5.26 13.20 -3.91
CA ALA A 380 -5.17 13.75 -5.26
C ALA A 380 -4.89 15.26 -5.26
N ARG A 381 -5.60 16.04 -4.42
CA ARG A 381 -5.36 17.49 -4.29
C ARG A 381 -3.96 17.80 -3.77
N ALA A 382 -3.46 17.04 -2.80
CA ALA A 382 -2.10 17.20 -2.30
C ALA A 382 -1.06 16.88 -3.39
N THR A 383 -1.31 15.83 -4.18
CA THR A 383 -0.46 15.44 -5.30
C THR A 383 -0.44 16.55 -6.38
N LEU A 384 -1.60 17.08 -6.77
CA LEU A 384 -1.68 18.17 -7.75
C LEU A 384 -0.97 19.44 -7.28
N ARG A 385 -1.12 19.82 -6.01
CA ARG A 385 -0.38 20.95 -5.42
C ARG A 385 1.12 20.69 -5.50
N ALA A 386 1.58 19.53 -5.12
CA ALA A 386 3.00 19.16 -5.20
C ALA A 386 3.55 19.24 -6.63
N PHE A 387 2.76 18.80 -7.62
CA PHE A 387 3.13 18.92 -9.05
C PHE A 387 3.24 20.39 -9.48
N ALA A 388 2.28 21.22 -9.09
CA ALA A 388 2.27 22.64 -9.41
C ALA A 388 3.46 23.40 -8.78
N ASP A 389 3.77 23.09 -7.52
CA ASP A 389 4.91 23.66 -6.81
C ASP A 389 6.23 23.26 -7.47
N CYS A 390 6.39 21.96 -7.77
CA CYS A 390 7.58 21.40 -8.40
C CYS A 390 7.83 22.02 -9.81
N ALA A 391 6.80 22.12 -10.64
CA ALA A 391 6.91 22.72 -11.97
C ALA A 391 7.01 24.25 -11.91
N GLY A 392 6.47 24.90 -10.88
CA GLY A 392 6.54 26.36 -10.67
C GLY A 392 7.94 26.87 -10.38
N ASP A 393 8.77 26.09 -9.73
CA ASP A 393 10.17 26.41 -9.43
C ASP A 393 11.03 26.56 -10.70
N MET A 394 10.59 25.98 -11.85
CA MET A 394 11.27 26.10 -13.14
C MET A 394 10.91 27.37 -13.92
N ARG A 395 9.82 28.07 -13.59
CA ARG A 395 9.52 29.32 -14.29
C ARG A 395 10.52 30.39 -13.84
N PRO A 396 11.22 31.07 -14.78
CA PRO A 396 12.09 32.16 -14.42
C PRO A 396 11.28 33.15 -13.57
N LYS A 397 11.76 33.41 -12.34
CA LYS A 397 11.17 34.45 -11.49
C LYS A 397 11.11 35.69 -12.36
N ARG A 398 9.91 36.15 -12.72
CA ARG A 398 9.76 37.44 -13.40
C ARG A 398 10.43 38.47 -12.50
N VAL A 399 11.58 38.96 -12.98
CA VAL A 399 12.22 40.12 -12.37
C VAL A 399 11.21 41.24 -12.48
N ALA A 400 10.72 41.72 -11.32
CA ALA A 400 9.81 42.82 -11.20
C ALA A 400 10.53 44.14 -11.51
#